data_12f49fb5f7dda18fbc50a1f20f4a1feb
#
_entry.id   12f49fb5f7dda18fbc50a1f20f4a1feb
#
_cell.length_a   1.000
_cell.length_b   1.000
_cell.length_c   1.000
_cell.angle_alpha   90.00
_cell.angle_beta   90.00
_cell.angle_gamma   90.00
#
_symmetry.space_group_name_H-M   'P 1'
#
loop_
_entity.id
_entity.type
_entity.pdbx_description
1 polymer ?
#
loop_
_entity_poly.entity_id
_entity_poly.type
_entity_poly.pdbx_seq_one_letter_code
_entity_poly.pdbx_strand_id
1 'polypeptide(L)'
;IFSYMVSAVFMGIAGLFQASADGLLHAARMADVLFVTGAVYFVVKASGKLFPKEGRWLFAALAGFMPQALFLGTYVNTDSLALLSMAMILYSWSCYLEEGDWSFKNSILLAVGMAVCALSYYNAYGWILCSFLFFCLTVLLCREEPVKQRVAFLFRRGIVIAAVTLALCGWWFIRNAVLYDRDRKSTRLNS
;
A
#
# COMPACT_ATOMS: atom_id res chain seq x y z
N ILE A 1 -6.67 4.23 -9.62
CA ILE A 1 -7.57 3.45 -10.50
C ILE A 1 -7.99 2.13 -9.85
N PHE A 2 -7.08 1.41 -9.19
CA PHE A 2 -7.44 0.17 -8.50
C PHE A 2 -8.53 0.38 -7.43
N SER A 3 -8.50 1.50 -6.70
CA SER A 3 -9.58 1.89 -5.77
C SER A 3 -10.94 1.87 -6.47
N TYR A 4 -11.08 2.52 -7.62
CA TYR A 4 -12.33 2.55 -8.38
C TYR A 4 -12.78 1.17 -8.89
N MET A 5 -11.83 0.27 -9.18
CA MET A 5 -12.18 -1.11 -9.55
C MET A 5 -12.82 -1.84 -8.36
N VAL A 6 -12.30 -1.64 -7.15
CA VAL A 6 -12.89 -2.21 -5.94
C VAL A 6 -14.27 -1.60 -5.67
N SER A 7 -14.41 -0.27 -5.81
CA SER A 7 -15.73 0.41 -5.70
C SER A 7 -16.73 -0.15 -6.72
N ALA A 8 -16.29 -0.41 -7.97
CA ALA A 8 -17.14 -0.99 -9.01
C ALA A 8 -17.63 -2.41 -8.66
N VAL A 9 -16.81 -3.21 -7.96
CA VAL A 9 -17.23 -4.53 -7.48
C VAL A 9 -18.36 -4.40 -6.46
N PHE A 10 -18.23 -3.47 -5.48
CA PHE A 10 -19.31 -3.21 -4.51
C PHE A 10 -20.58 -2.73 -5.17
N MET A 11 -20.47 -1.82 -6.17
CA MET A 11 -21.62 -1.38 -6.96
C MET A 11 -22.25 -2.54 -7.74
N GLY A 12 -21.46 -3.42 -8.33
CA GLY A 12 -21.94 -4.60 -9.04
C GLY A 12 -22.73 -5.54 -8.12
N ILE A 13 -22.23 -5.79 -6.91
CA ILE A 13 -22.94 -6.59 -5.91
C ILE A 13 -24.26 -5.92 -5.50
N ALA A 14 -24.26 -4.62 -5.21
CA ALA A 14 -25.47 -3.87 -4.86
C ALA A 14 -26.49 -3.86 -6.02
N GLY A 15 -26.03 -3.78 -7.26
CA GLY A 15 -26.86 -3.85 -8.46
C GLY A 15 -27.64 -5.17 -8.62
N LEU A 16 -27.07 -6.29 -8.13
CA LEU A 16 -27.77 -7.58 -8.10
C LEU A 16 -29.03 -7.56 -7.20
N PHE A 17 -29.05 -6.69 -6.22
CA PHE A 17 -30.19 -6.47 -5.33
C PHE A 17 -31.09 -5.31 -5.76
N GLN A 18 -30.98 -4.86 -7.00
CA GLN A 18 -31.78 -3.75 -7.57
C GLN A 18 -31.68 -2.45 -6.74
N ALA A 19 -30.49 -2.15 -6.23
CA ALA A 19 -30.26 -0.95 -5.43
C ALA A 19 -30.56 0.32 -6.24
N SER A 20 -31.13 1.33 -5.57
CA SER A 20 -31.34 2.66 -6.15
C SER A 20 -30.01 3.35 -6.48
N ALA A 21 -30.04 4.46 -7.20
CA ALA A 21 -28.84 5.24 -7.52
C ALA A 21 -28.08 5.66 -6.25
N ASP A 22 -28.77 6.07 -5.19
CA ASP A 22 -28.17 6.38 -3.90
C ASP A 22 -27.57 5.14 -3.22
N GLY A 23 -28.25 3.99 -3.35
CA GLY A 23 -27.73 2.71 -2.85
C GLY A 23 -26.42 2.29 -3.55
N LEU A 24 -26.33 2.48 -4.86
CA LEU A 24 -25.09 2.23 -5.62
C LEU A 24 -23.96 3.18 -5.19
N LEU A 25 -24.26 4.44 -4.94
CA LEU A 25 -23.25 5.40 -4.44
C LEU A 25 -22.74 5.00 -3.05
N HIS A 26 -23.64 4.58 -2.14
CA HIS A 26 -23.22 4.09 -0.83
C HIS A 26 -22.39 2.81 -0.94
N ALA A 27 -22.75 1.90 -1.83
CA ALA A 27 -21.98 0.69 -2.09
C ALA A 27 -20.58 1.03 -2.60
N ALA A 28 -20.42 1.99 -3.52
CA ALA A 28 -19.12 2.44 -4.00
C ALA A 28 -18.21 2.95 -2.86
N ARG A 29 -18.79 3.71 -1.91
CA ARG A 29 -18.06 4.25 -0.74
C ARG A 29 -17.57 3.17 0.23
N MET A 30 -18.19 1.99 0.26
CA MET A 30 -17.77 0.89 1.14
C MET A 30 -16.34 0.46 0.91
N ALA A 31 -15.81 0.58 -0.32
CA ALA A 31 -14.42 0.32 -0.62
C ALA A 31 -13.49 1.24 0.18
N ASP A 32 -13.79 2.54 0.21
CA ASP A 32 -12.98 3.54 0.92
C ASP A 32 -13.08 3.38 2.44
N VAL A 33 -14.26 3.03 2.95
CA VAL A 33 -14.45 2.66 4.37
C VAL A 33 -13.54 1.47 4.74
N LEU A 34 -13.47 0.44 3.90
CA LEU A 34 -12.61 -0.71 4.15
C LEU A 34 -11.12 -0.34 4.10
N PHE A 35 -10.71 0.51 3.16
CA PHE A 35 -9.32 0.95 3.06
C PHE A 35 -8.91 1.76 4.29
N VAL A 36 -9.72 2.71 4.72
CA VAL A 36 -9.44 3.51 5.93
C VAL A 36 -9.46 2.62 7.18
N THR A 37 -10.42 1.70 7.30
CA THR A 37 -10.46 0.74 8.42
C THR A 37 -9.21 -0.13 8.46
N GLY A 38 -8.76 -0.62 7.29
CA GLY A 38 -7.51 -1.36 7.15
C GLY A 38 -6.28 -0.52 7.53
N ALA A 39 -6.26 0.76 7.16
CA ALA A 39 -5.19 1.68 7.55
C ALA A 39 -5.14 1.85 9.07
N VAL A 40 -6.27 2.10 9.72
CA VAL A 40 -6.37 2.20 11.19
C VAL A 40 -5.90 0.89 11.85
N TYR A 41 -6.30 -0.27 11.33
CA TYR A 41 -5.82 -1.56 11.83
C TYR A 41 -4.29 -1.66 11.82
N PHE A 42 -3.63 -1.31 10.70
CA PHE A 42 -2.17 -1.36 10.63
C PHE A 42 -1.50 -0.30 11.50
N VAL A 43 -2.09 0.88 11.67
CA VAL A 43 -1.61 1.92 12.60
C VAL A 43 -1.68 1.42 14.05
N VAL A 44 -2.78 0.78 14.45
CA VAL A 44 -2.92 0.18 15.79
C VAL A 44 -1.88 -0.94 16.00
N LYS A 45 -1.61 -1.74 14.99
CA LYS A 45 -0.54 -2.76 15.04
C LYS A 45 0.85 -2.14 15.17
N ALA A 46 1.14 -1.10 14.40
CA ALA A 46 2.41 -0.37 14.44
C ALA A 46 2.61 0.31 15.80
N SER A 47 1.57 0.93 16.37
CA SER A 47 1.64 1.57 17.68
C SER A 47 2.03 0.60 18.79
N GLY A 48 1.57 -0.66 18.69
CA GLY A 48 1.91 -1.71 19.64
C GLY A 48 3.39 -2.12 19.64
N LYS A 49 4.10 -1.83 18.53
CA LYS A 49 5.53 -2.12 18.37
C LYS A 49 6.43 -0.92 18.69
N LEU A 50 5.93 0.29 18.44
CA LEU A 50 6.72 1.52 18.56
C LEU A 50 6.61 2.19 19.92
N PHE A 51 5.50 2.01 20.66
CA PHE A 51 5.21 2.74 21.88
C PHE A 51 4.98 1.83 23.08
N PRO A 52 5.37 2.26 24.30
CA PRO A 52 5.00 1.58 25.54
C PRO A 52 3.46 1.62 25.72
N LYS A 53 2.96 0.80 26.67
CA LYS A 53 1.51 0.60 26.86
C LYS A 53 0.70 1.91 26.98
N GLU A 54 1.24 2.90 27.67
CA GLU A 54 0.58 4.18 27.93
C GLU A 54 0.45 5.03 26.67
N GLY A 55 1.49 5.07 25.81
CA GLY A 55 1.52 5.84 24.58
C GLY A 55 0.79 5.19 23.40
N ARG A 56 0.71 3.85 23.42
CA ARG A 56 0.17 3.07 22.30
C ARG A 56 -1.28 3.43 21.96
N TRP A 57 -2.14 3.46 22.98
CA TRP A 57 -3.55 3.75 22.77
C TRP A 57 -3.81 5.21 22.41
N LEU A 58 -3.02 6.12 22.99
CA LEU A 58 -3.09 7.54 22.64
C LEU A 58 -2.71 7.74 21.16
N PHE A 59 -1.60 7.16 20.72
CA PHE A 59 -1.17 7.25 19.33
C PHE A 59 -2.20 6.63 18.38
N ALA A 60 -2.69 5.43 18.69
CA ALA A 60 -3.71 4.75 17.90
C ALA A 60 -5.01 5.57 17.80
N ALA A 61 -5.46 6.18 18.90
CA ALA A 61 -6.63 7.04 18.92
C ALA A 61 -6.42 8.31 18.08
N LEU A 62 -5.30 9.03 18.27
CA LEU A 62 -5.00 10.24 17.51
C LEU A 62 -4.91 9.97 15.99
N ALA A 63 -4.27 8.87 15.60
CA ALA A 63 -4.15 8.52 14.19
C ALA A 63 -5.47 7.98 13.61
N GLY A 64 -6.22 7.15 14.36
CA GLY A 64 -7.48 6.57 13.91
C GLY A 64 -8.63 7.57 13.84
N PHE A 65 -8.65 8.58 14.71
CA PHE A 65 -9.64 9.65 14.74
C PHE A 65 -9.17 10.94 14.07
N MET A 66 -8.06 10.89 13.31
CA MET A 66 -7.65 12.04 12.52
C MET A 66 -8.76 12.43 11.55
N PRO A 67 -9.27 13.69 11.58
CA PRO A 67 -10.42 14.10 10.77
C PRO A 67 -10.21 13.85 9.27
N GLN A 68 -8.99 14.06 8.77
CA GLN A 68 -8.66 13.82 7.38
C GLN A 68 -8.78 12.32 7.00
N ALA A 69 -8.35 11.41 7.87
CA ALA A 69 -8.47 9.97 7.62
C ALA A 69 -9.94 9.53 7.59
N LEU A 70 -10.75 10.02 8.51
CA LEU A 70 -12.19 9.75 8.53
C LEU A 70 -12.88 10.32 7.29
N PHE A 71 -12.52 11.54 6.89
CA PHE A 71 -13.07 12.18 5.69
C PHE A 71 -12.78 11.37 4.42
N LEU A 72 -11.57 10.82 4.28
CA LEU A 72 -11.22 9.97 3.13
C LEU A 72 -12.08 8.71 3.01
N GLY A 73 -12.64 8.20 4.10
CA GLY A 73 -13.58 7.08 4.09
C GLY A 73 -15.01 7.44 3.67
N THR A 74 -15.35 8.74 3.51
CA THR A 74 -16.74 9.16 3.26
C THR A 74 -17.10 9.34 1.79
N TYR A 75 -16.15 9.36 0.89
CA TYR A 75 -16.39 9.56 -0.54
C TYR A 75 -15.46 8.68 -1.40
N VAL A 76 -15.82 8.42 -2.65
CA VAL A 76 -15.05 7.58 -3.56
C VAL A 76 -13.80 8.33 -4.03
N ASN A 77 -12.61 7.81 -3.68
CA ASN A 77 -11.33 8.45 -3.98
C ASN A 77 -10.19 7.40 -4.11
N THR A 78 -8.98 7.88 -4.39
CA THR A 78 -7.77 7.05 -4.46
C THR A 78 -6.87 7.17 -3.23
N ASP A 79 -7.10 8.21 -2.41
CA ASP A 79 -6.24 8.55 -1.29
C ASP A 79 -6.45 7.63 -0.10
N SER A 80 -7.65 7.07 0.07
CA SER A 80 -7.96 6.05 1.06
C SER A 80 -7.09 4.79 0.87
N LEU A 81 -6.91 4.34 -0.38
CA LEU A 81 -6.03 3.22 -0.72
C LEU A 81 -4.55 3.58 -0.48
N ALA A 82 -4.15 4.81 -0.81
CA ALA A 82 -2.81 5.29 -0.51
C ALA A 82 -2.54 5.30 1.00
N LEU A 83 -3.50 5.78 1.80
CA LEU A 83 -3.42 5.76 3.27
C LEU A 83 -3.23 4.34 3.81
N LEU A 84 -3.99 3.36 3.28
CA LEU A 84 -3.82 1.95 3.63
C LEU A 84 -2.40 1.46 3.32
N SER A 85 -1.89 1.76 2.12
CA SER A 85 -0.56 1.34 1.71
C SER A 85 0.53 1.91 2.60
N MET A 86 0.44 3.19 2.96
CA MET A 86 1.36 3.86 3.88
C MET A 86 1.34 3.21 5.27
N ALA A 87 0.15 2.90 5.80
CA ALA A 87 -0.01 2.22 7.08
C ALA A 87 0.60 0.81 7.09
N MET A 88 0.45 0.06 5.99
CA MET A 88 1.08 -1.27 5.82
C MET A 88 2.61 -1.16 5.80
N ILE A 89 3.17 -0.21 5.06
CA ILE A 89 4.60 0.05 4.98
C ILE A 89 5.15 0.44 6.36
N LEU A 90 4.51 1.38 7.05
CA LEU A 90 4.89 1.79 8.40
C LEU A 90 4.84 0.63 9.40
N TYR A 91 3.84 -0.23 9.30
CA TYR A 91 3.78 -1.43 10.14
C TYR A 91 4.92 -2.40 9.83
N SER A 92 5.28 -2.59 8.57
CA SER A 92 6.45 -3.40 8.19
C SER A 92 7.76 -2.83 8.75
N TRP A 93 7.95 -1.51 8.68
CA TRP A 93 9.12 -0.85 9.31
C TRP A 93 9.12 -1.02 10.82
N SER A 94 7.96 -0.89 11.47
CA SER A 94 7.82 -1.12 12.92
C SER A 94 8.17 -2.55 13.32
N CYS A 95 7.82 -3.55 12.50
CA CYS A 95 8.23 -4.93 12.71
C CYS A 95 9.75 -5.08 12.66
N TYR A 96 10.40 -4.46 11.67
CA TYR A 96 11.85 -4.47 11.59
C TYR A 96 12.50 -3.79 12.79
N LEU A 97 12.00 -2.63 13.21
CA LEU A 97 12.57 -1.89 14.35
C LEU A 97 12.46 -2.65 15.68
N GLU A 98 11.43 -3.48 15.84
CA GLU A 98 11.25 -4.33 17.02
C GLU A 98 12.11 -5.61 16.94
N GLU A 99 12.13 -6.28 15.78
CA GLU A 99 12.77 -7.59 15.60
C GLU A 99 14.27 -7.50 15.24
N GLY A 100 14.71 -6.36 14.72
CA GLY A 100 16.09 -6.14 14.25
C GLY A 100 16.44 -6.89 12.95
N ASP A 101 15.49 -7.61 12.36
CA ASP A 101 15.73 -8.39 11.14
C ASP A 101 14.56 -8.33 10.14
N TRP A 102 14.90 -8.51 8.86
CA TRP A 102 13.94 -8.67 7.78
C TRP A 102 13.52 -10.15 7.64
N SER A 103 12.60 -10.58 8.49
CA SER A 103 11.99 -11.91 8.37
C SER A 103 11.30 -12.08 7.01
N PHE A 104 11.07 -13.33 6.57
CA PHE A 104 10.36 -13.58 5.31
C PHE A 104 8.95 -12.97 5.31
N LYS A 105 8.23 -13.11 6.42
CA LYS A 105 6.88 -12.55 6.57
C LYS A 105 6.87 -11.03 6.46
N ASN A 106 7.84 -10.36 7.10
CA ASN A 106 7.97 -8.91 7.06
C ASN A 106 8.35 -8.42 5.65
N SER A 107 9.22 -9.15 4.94
CA SER A 107 9.56 -8.85 3.54
C SER A 107 8.34 -8.94 2.61
N ILE A 108 7.48 -9.94 2.78
CA ILE A 108 6.22 -10.07 2.04
C ILE A 108 5.25 -8.93 2.39
N LEU A 109 5.12 -8.58 3.67
CA LEU A 109 4.27 -7.48 4.11
C LEU A 109 4.71 -6.15 3.47
N LEU A 110 6.02 -5.86 3.46
CA LEU A 110 6.56 -4.69 2.78
C LEU A 110 6.25 -4.71 1.28
N ALA A 111 6.44 -5.85 0.62
CA ALA A 111 6.17 -6.01 -0.80
C ALA A 111 4.70 -5.78 -1.14
N VAL A 112 3.78 -6.30 -0.34
CA VAL A 112 2.33 -6.07 -0.52
C VAL A 112 2.00 -4.60 -0.30
N GLY A 113 2.53 -3.96 0.75
CA GLY A 113 2.36 -2.52 0.99
C GLY A 113 2.85 -1.67 -0.18
N MET A 114 4.03 -1.98 -0.73
CA MET A 114 4.57 -1.30 -1.91
C MET A 114 3.72 -1.53 -3.17
N ALA A 115 3.19 -2.75 -3.38
CA ALA A 115 2.31 -3.05 -4.50
C ALA A 115 0.98 -2.28 -4.42
N VAL A 116 0.35 -2.24 -3.24
CA VAL A 116 -0.86 -1.45 -3.00
C VAL A 116 -0.59 0.04 -3.22
N CYS A 117 0.58 0.53 -2.77
CA CYS A 117 1.03 1.90 -3.01
C CYS A 117 1.17 2.20 -4.51
N ALA A 118 1.79 1.30 -5.28
CA ALA A 118 1.94 1.44 -6.73
C ALA A 118 0.61 1.45 -7.48
N LEU A 119 -0.42 0.76 -6.97
CA LEU A 119 -1.77 0.72 -7.54
C LEU A 119 -2.67 1.87 -7.08
N SER A 120 -2.27 2.65 -6.07
CA SER A 120 -3.08 3.73 -5.52
C SER A 120 -2.99 5.02 -6.34
N TYR A 121 -2.04 5.88 -6.03
CA TYR A 121 -1.89 7.19 -6.60
C TYR A 121 -0.41 7.56 -6.71
N TYR A 122 0.00 8.19 -7.81
CA TYR A 122 1.41 8.48 -8.10
C TYR A 122 2.10 9.36 -7.02
N ASN A 123 1.36 10.24 -6.32
CA ASN A 123 1.93 11.04 -5.23
C ASN A 123 2.40 10.19 -4.04
N ALA A 124 1.88 8.97 -3.89
CA ALA A 124 2.31 8.05 -2.86
C ALA A 124 3.62 7.32 -3.19
N TYR A 125 4.13 7.41 -4.43
CA TYR A 125 5.33 6.66 -4.86
C TYR A 125 6.60 7.03 -4.08
N GLY A 126 6.63 8.20 -3.45
CA GLY A 126 7.68 8.54 -2.50
C GLY A 126 7.85 7.51 -1.38
N TRP A 127 6.77 6.86 -0.94
CA TRP A 127 6.81 5.80 0.06
C TRP A 127 7.51 4.53 -0.44
N ILE A 128 7.39 4.21 -1.73
CA ILE A 128 8.11 3.10 -2.37
C ILE A 128 9.61 3.38 -2.33
N LEU A 129 10.01 4.60 -2.72
CA LEU A 129 11.41 5.02 -2.68
C LEU A 129 11.96 5.01 -1.24
N CYS A 130 11.23 5.58 -0.29
CA CYS A 130 11.60 5.54 1.12
C CYS A 130 11.72 4.10 1.66
N SER A 131 10.83 3.19 1.23
CA SER A 131 10.88 1.78 1.63
C SER A 131 12.11 1.08 1.08
N PHE A 132 12.45 1.35 -0.16
CA PHE A 132 13.68 0.83 -0.77
C PHE A 132 14.92 1.33 -0.03
N LEU A 133 15.00 2.63 0.22
CA LEU A 133 16.12 3.23 0.97
C LEU A 133 16.20 2.69 2.40
N PHE A 134 15.08 2.62 3.11
CA PHE A 134 15.04 2.07 4.47
C PHE A 134 15.51 0.62 4.51
N PHE A 135 15.04 -0.22 3.58
CA PHE A 135 15.48 -1.60 3.47
C PHE A 135 16.99 -1.70 3.19
N CYS A 136 17.50 -0.95 2.19
CA CYS A 136 18.93 -0.95 1.85
C CYS A 136 19.80 -0.47 3.02
N LEU A 137 19.45 0.65 3.65
CA LEU A 137 20.22 1.23 4.75
C LEU A 137 20.23 0.29 5.97
N THR A 138 19.10 -0.27 6.34
CA THR A 138 19.02 -1.19 7.48
C THR A 138 19.79 -2.48 7.25
N VAL A 139 19.79 -3.03 6.04
CA VAL A 139 20.57 -4.24 5.72
C VAL A 139 22.06 -3.94 5.65
N LEU A 140 22.47 -2.82 5.07
CA LEU A 140 23.88 -2.51 4.86
C LEU A 140 24.57 -1.92 6.10
N LEU A 141 23.84 -1.14 6.91
CA LEU A 141 24.43 -0.40 8.02
C LEU A 141 24.17 -1.02 9.41
N CYS A 142 22.98 -1.63 9.60
CA CYS A 142 22.57 -2.10 10.92
C CYS A 142 22.88 -3.59 11.19
N ARG A 143 23.25 -4.38 10.17
CA ARG A 143 23.64 -5.78 10.37
C ARG A 143 25.13 -5.89 10.74
N GLU A 144 25.44 -6.82 11.64
CA GLU A 144 26.83 -7.02 12.13
C GLU A 144 27.65 -8.01 11.27
N GLU A 145 27.01 -8.72 10.31
CA GLU A 145 27.69 -9.70 9.50
C GLU A 145 28.69 -9.06 8.52
N PRO A 146 29.63 -9.86 7.96
CA PRO A 146 30.58 -9.39 6.94
C PRO A 146 29.84 -8.79 5.72
N VAL A 147 30.39 -7.75 5.12
CA VAL A 147 29.81 -7.02 3.98
C VAL A 147 29.30 -7.95 2.86
N LYS A 148 30.04 -9.01 2.55
CA LYS A 148 29.65 -9.99 1.52
C LYS A 148 28.32 -10.68 1.88
N GLN A 149 28.09 -11.00 3.15
CA GLN A 149 26.85 -11.65 3.60
C GLN A 149 25.68 -10.65 3.62
N ARG A 150 25.92 -9.39 4.03
CA ARG A 150 24.90 -8.31 3.97
C ARG A 150 24.42 -8.10 2.53
N VAL A 151 25.36 -8.02 1.57
CA VAL A 151 25.03 -7.85 0.15
C VAL A 151 24.27 -9.07 -0.37
N ALA A 152 24.69 -10.28 -0.05
CA ALA A 152 23.96 -11.50 -0.44
C ALA A 152 22.54 -11.54 0.14
N PHE A 153 22.36 -11.12 1.40
CA PHE A 153 21.05 -11.01 2.03
C PHE A 153 20.18 -9.94 1.36
N LEU A 154 20.77 -8.76 1.07
CA LEU A 154 20.10 -7.68 0.36
C LEU A 154 19.52 -8.16 -0.97
N PHE A 155 20.31 -8.83 -1.78
CA PHE A 155 19.83 -9.38 -3.05
C PHE A 155 18.80 -10.47 -2.87
N ARG A 156 19.00 -11.42 -1.96
CA ARG A 156 18.06 -12.52 -1.73
C ARG A 156 16.69 -12.01 -1.26
N ARG A 157 16.64 -11.10 -0.30
CA ARG A 157 15.38 -10.51 0.21
C ARG A 157 14.83 -9.44 -0.73
N GLY A 158 15.70 -8.63 -1.32
CA GLY A 158 15.31 -7.62 -2.30
C GLY A 158 14.64 -8.21 -3.53
N ILE A 159 15.13 -9.34 -4.06
CA ILE A 159 14.48 -10.07 -5.16
C ILE A 159 13.09 -10.55 -4.75
N VAL A 160 12.92 -11.07 -3.54
CA VAL A 160 11.60 -11.51 -3.04
C VAL A 160 10.65 -10.31 -2.98
N ILE A 161 11.08 -9.20 -2.39
CA ILE A 161 10.27 -7.97 -2.30
C ILE A 161 9.89 -7.49 -3.70
N ALA A 162 10.85 -7.36 -4.59
CA ALA A 162 10.61 -6.91 -5.96
C ALA A 162 9.70 -7.86 -6.75
N ALA A 163 9.93 -9.17 -6.67
CA ALA A 163 9.12 -10.16 -7.38
C ALA A 163 7.67 -10.15 -6.92
N VAL A 164 7.41 -10.11 -5.60
CA VAL A 164 6.04 -10.05 -5.07
C VAL A 164 5.37 -8.71 -5.42
N THR A 165 6.08 -7.59 -5.28
CA THR A 165 5.56 -6.28 -5.67
C THR A 165 5.17 -6.28 -7.16
N LEU A 166 6.07 -6.71 -8.05
CA LEU A 166 5.81 -6.74 -9.49
C LEU A 166 4.73 -7.75 -9.88
N ALA A 167 4.66 -8.91 -9.22
CA ALA A 167 3.58 -9.87 -9.48
C ALA A 167 2.20 -9.30 -9.17
N LEU A 168 2.10 -8.49 -8.10
CA LEU A 168 0.83 -7.88 -7.68
C LEU A 168 0.43 -6.64 -8.47
N CYS A 169 1.39 -5.76 -8.83
CA CYS A 169 1.08 -4.50 -9.51
C CYS A 169 1.54 -4.44 -10.98
N GLY A 170 2.42 -5.35 -11.44
CA GLY A 170 3.04 -5.30 -12.77
C GLY A 170 2.04 -5.38 -13.93
N TRP A 171 0.97 -6.15 -13.77
CA TRP A 171 -0.10 -6.25 -14.77
C TRP A 171 -0.69 -4.88 -15.15
N TRP A 172 -0.78 -3.97 -14.18
CA TRP A 172 -1.29 -2.63 -14.38
C TRP A 172 -0.37 -1.81 -15.28
N PHE A 173 0.93 -1.88 -15.02
CA PHE A 173 1.94 -1.16 -15.81
C PHE A 173 2.05 -1.73 -17.24
N ILE A 174 2.00 -3.06 -17.38
CA ILE A 174 1.99 -3.73 -18.70
C ILE A 174 0.75 -3.29 -19.49
N ARG A 175 -0.44 -3.34 -18.87
CA ARG A 175 -1.69 -2.87 -19.51
C ARG A 175 -1.58 -1.44 -20.00
N ASN A 176 -1.05 -0.53 -19.15
CA ASN A 176 -0.91 0.87 -19.53
C ASN A 176 0.10 1.05 -20.66
N ALA A 177 1.25 0.38 -20.63
CA ALA A 177 2.23 0.43 -21.69
C ALA A 177 1.62 0.01 -23.04
N VAL A 178 0.88 -1.10 -23.06
CA VAL A 178 0.21 -1.60 -24.29
C VAL A 178 -0.84 -0.62 -24.82
N LEU A 179 -1.66 -0.02 -23.94
CA LEU A 179 -2.70 0.91 -24.35
C LEU A 179 -2.14 2.24 -24.89
N TYR A 180 -1.19 2.83 -24.17
CA TYR A 180 -0.61 4.12 -24.58
C TYR A 180 0.31 4.02 -25.81
N ASP A 181 0.95 2.86 -26.04
CA ASP A 181 1.74 2.65 -27.25
C ASP A 181 0.84 2.55 -28.50
N ARG A 182 -0.37 2.02 -28.33
CA ARG A 182 -1.39 1.98 -29.38
C ARG A 182 -1.90 3.39 -29.75
N ASP A 183 -2.18 4.24 -28.76
CA ASP A 183 -2.62 5.62 -29.00
C ASP A 183 -1.55 6.46 -29.71
N ARG A 184 -0.28 6.28 -29.33
CA ARG A 184 0.84 6.98 -29.97
C ARG A 184 1.02 6.57 -31.44
N LYS A 185 0.74 5.31 -31.78
CA LYS A 185 0.78 4.81 -33.18
C LYS A 185 -0.40 5.33 -33.99
N SER A 186 -1.60 5.38 -33.42
CA SER A 186 -2.80 5.89 -34.13
C SER A 186 -2.69 7.39 -34.42
N THR A 187 -2.15 8.18 -33.50
CA THR A 187 -1.95 9.63 -33.70
C THR A 187 -0.90 9.93 -34.78
N ARG A 188 0.14 9.09 -34.93
CA ARG A 188 1.16 9.25 -35.98
C ARG A 188 0.68 8.82 -37.37
N LEU A 189 -0.37 8.01 -37.47
CA LEU A 189 -0.95 7.59 -38.75
C LEU A 189 -1.99 8.60 -39.27
N ASN A 190 -2.47 9.52 -38.43
CA ASN A 190 -3.45 10.55 -38.77
C ASN A 190 -2.85 11.95 -38.92
N SER A 191 -1.53 12.09 -38.83
CA SER A 191 -0.75 13.31 -39.09
C SER A 191 0.08 13.14 -40.34
#